data_a06f893257c37251d954387ca150f8bc
#
_entry.id   a06f893257c37251d954387ca150f8bc
#
_cell.length_a   1.000
_cell.length_b   1.000
_cell.length_c   1.000
_cell.angle_alpha   90.00
_cell.angle_beta   90.00
_cell.angle_gamma   90.00
#
_symmetry.space_group_name_H-M   'P 1'
#
loop_
_entity.id
_entity.type
_entity.pdbx_description
1 polymer ?
#
loop_
_entity_poly.entity_id
_entity_poly.type
_entity_poly.pdbx_seq_one_letter_code
_entity_poly.pdbx_strand_id
1 'polypeptide(L)'
;LPARNGRRVAVVGSGPAGLACASDLAKMGYEVKIFEALHKVGGVLVYGIPEFRLPKQKIVEREVEAVRRLGVEIETDVIVGRTVTVDSLLGEEGFDAVFIGSGAGLPRFMGIGGENLNGVVSANEFLTRANLMHAYDARYDTPIYVGQRVVVVGGGNVAMDAVRTAKRLGAEATIVYRRSEAELPARAEEVHHACLLYTSPSPRDGATS
;
A
#
# COMPACT_ATOMS: atom_id res chain seq x y z
N LEU A 1 30.09 -2.46 -7.39
CA LEU A 1 29.63 -1.34 -6.59
C LEU A 1 30.75 -0.29 -6.49
N PRO A 2 30.46 1.03 -6.48
CA PRO A 2 31.48 2.04 -6.27
C PRO A 2 32.09 1.94 -4.88
N ALA A 3 33.25 2.55 -4.68
CA ALA A 3 33.87 2.64 -3.37
C ALA A 3 32.95 3.43 -2.42
N ARG A 4 32.86 3.00 -1.17
CA ARG A 4 32.08 3.71 -0.14
C ARG A 4 32.64 5.12 0.06
N ASN A 5 31.77 6.10 0.17
CA ASN A 5 32.13 7.51 0.37
C ASN A 5 32.21 7.91 1.86
N GLY A 6 31.97 6.96 2.78
CA GLY A 6 32.02 7.17 4.22
C GLY A 6 30.80 7.88 4.81
N ARG A 7 29.76 8.11 4.00
CA ARG A 7 28.52 8.75 4.47
C ARG A 7 27.42 7.72 4.66
N ARG A 8 26.61 7.92 5.72
CA ARG A 8 25.51 7.05 6.12
C ARG A 8 24.16 7.75 5.97
N VAL A 9 23.20 7.07 5.37
CA VAL A 9 21.85 7.63 5.18
C VAL A 9 20.80 6.66 5.72
N ALA A 10 19.95 7.18 6.62
CA ALA A 10 18.75 6.48 7.07
C ALA A 10 17.59 6.76 6.13
N VAL A 11 16.85 5.71 5.77
CA VAL A 11 15.65 5.81 4.94
C VAL A 11 14.46 5.30 5.76
N VAL A 12 13.46 6.16 5.97
CA VAL A 12 12.25 5.86 6.72
C VAL A 12 11.15 5.40 5.78
N GLY A 13 10.80 4.11 5.87
CA GLY A 13 9.81 3.45 5.02
C GLY A 13 10.43 2.72 3.84
N SER A 14 10.00 1.49 3.63
CA SER A 14 10.43 0.60 2.56
C SER A 14 9.46 0.54 1.37
N GLY A 15 8.60 1.53 1.24
CA GLY A 15 7.73 1.68 0.07
C GLY A 15 8.53 2.02 -1.20
N PRO A 16 7.85 2.22 -2.35
CA PRO A 16 8.52 2.51 -3.63
C PRO A 16 9.53 3.64 -3.55
N ALA A 17 9.20 4.73 -2.85
CA ALA A 17 10.09 5.88 -2.70
C ALA A 17 11.34 5.53 -1.89
N GLY A 18 11.19 4.83 -0.77
CA GLY A 18 12.31 4.40 0.08
C GLY A 18 13.23 3.42 -0.63
N LEU A 19 12.68 2.41 -1.30
CA LEU A 19 13.47 1.44 -2.06
C LEU A 19 14.24 2.08 -3.21
N ALA A 20 13.61 2.99 -3.96
CA ALA A 20 14.28 3.72 -5.04
C ALA A 20 15.41 4.60 -4.51
N CYS A 21 15.13 5.43 -3.48
CA CYS A 21 16.13 6.28 -2.84
C CYS A 21 17.32 5.46 -2.32
N ALA A 22 17.05 4.38 -1.59
CA ALA A 22 18.10 3.53 -1.03
C ALA A 22 18.95 2.87 -2.12
N SER A 23 18.32 2.38 -3.19
CA SER A 23 19.02 1.80 -4.34
C SER A 23 19.97 2.80 -5.00
N ASP A 24 19.50 4.02 -5.24
CA ASP A 24 20.28 5.04 -5.92
C ASP A 24 21.45 5.53 -5.04
N LEU A 25 21.20 5.77 -3.76
CA LEU A 25 22.24 6.16 -2.80
C LEU A 25 23.31 5.06 -2.66
N ALA A 26 22.91 3.79 -2.57
CA ALA A 26 23.87 2.69 -2.50
C ALA A 26 24.75 2.59 -3.76
N LYS A 27 24.15 2.83 -4.95
CA LYS A 27 24.91 2.92 -6.20
C LYS A 27 25.86 4.12 -6.27
N MET A 28 25.63 5.14 -5.47
CA MET A 28 26.52 6.31 -5.33
C MET A 28 27.58 6.13 -4.24
N GLY A 29 27.64 4.97 -3.58
CA GLY A 29 28.61 4.64 -2.56
C GLY A 29 28.25 5.03 -1.13
N TYR A 30 27.01 5.46 -0.88
CA TYR A 30 26.53 5.69 0.48
C TYR A 30 26.24 4.36 1.20
N GLU A 31 26.42 4.37 2.50
CA GLU A 31 25.94 3.32 3.40
C GLU A 31 24.48 3.63 3.75
N VAL A 32 23.56 2.74 3.41
CA VAL A 32 22.14 2.99 3.54
C VAL A 32 21.47 1.96 4.42
N LYS A 33 20.66 2.43 5.38
CA LYS A 33 19.78 1.58 6.20
C LYS A 33 18.35 2.05 6.09
N ILE A 34 17.45 1.11 5.77
CA ILE A 34 16.00 1.34 5.71
C ILE A 34 15.38 0.90 7.03
N PHE A 35 14.54 1.74 7.62
CA PHE A 35 13.69 1.45 8.77
C PHE A 35 12.24 1.32 8.32
N GLU A 36 11.64 0.14 8.50
CA GLU A 36 10.28 -0.17 8.08
C GLU A 36 9.40 -0.44 9.31
N ALA A 37 8.25 0.20 9.36
CA ALA A 37 7.31 0.05 10.47
C ALA A 37 6.59 -1.30 10.50
N LEU A 38 6.39 -1.92 9.34
CA LEU A 38 5.73 -3.20 9.20
C LEU A 38 6.72 -4.37 9.24
N HIS A 39 6.22 -5.59 9.47
CA HIS A 39 7.02 -6.82 9.46
C HIS A 39 7.42 -7.28 8.05
N LYS A 40 6.92 -6.62 7.00
CA LYS A 40 7.23 -6.89 5.59
C LYS A 40 7.68 -5.65 4.88
N VAL A 41 8.74 -5.81 4.09
CA VAL A 41 9.31 -4.76 3.24
C VAL A 41 8.49 -4.58 1.97
N GLY A 42 8.32 -3.34 1.53
CA GLY A 42 7.66 -3.01 0.26
C GLY A 42 6.51 -2.01 0.40
N GLY A 43 6.09 -1.68 1.62
CA GLY A 43 5.02 -0.71 1.84
C GLY A 43 3.74 -1.03 1.05
N VAL A 44 3.19 -0.04 0.34
CA VAL A 44 1.97 -0.20 -0.45
C VAL A 44 2.04 -1.31 -1.51
N LEU A 45 3.23 -1.65 -1.99
CA LEU A 45 3.43 -2.75 -2.93
C LEU A 45 3.02 -4.08 -2.32
N VAL A 46 3.09 -4.21 -1.01
CA VAL A 46 2.79 -5.46 -0.28
C VAL A 46 1.42 -5.40 0.39
N TYR A 47 1.11 -4.34 1.12
CA TYR A 47 -0.15 -4.27 1.86
C TYR A 47 -1.33 -3.79 1.00
N GLY A 48 -1.10 -2.89 0.02
CA GLY A 48 -2.18 -2.21 -0.70
C GLY A 48 -2.52 -2.85 -2.05
N ILE A 49 -1.53 -3.10 -2.90
CA ILE A 49 -1.75 -3.63 -4.24
C ILE A 49 -2.05 -5.13 -4.18
N PRO A 50 -3.15 -5.63 -4.75
CA PRO A 50 -3.49 -7.05 -4.70
C PRO A 50 -2.51 -7.96 -5.46
N GLU A 51 -2.41 -9.22 -5.03
CA GLU A 51 -1.54 -10.24 -5.64
C GLU A 51 -1.82 -10.43 -7.15
N PHE A 52 -3.08 -10.36 -7.56
CA PHE A 52 -3.47 -10.50 -8.96
C PHE A 52 -3.03 -9.34 -9.87
N ARG A 53 -2.61 -8.21 -9.30
CA ARG A 53 -2.01 -7.08 -10.02
C ARG A 53 -0.50 -7.06 -9.91
N LEU A 54 0.02 -7.35 -8.75
CA LEU A 54 1.45 -7.31 -8.46
C LEU A 54 1.85 -8.53 -7.63
N PRO A 55 2.32 -9.61 -8.27
CA PRO A 55 2.79 -10.81 -7.59
C PRO A 55 3.97 -10.51 -6.67
N LYS A 56 3.80 -10.76 -5.35
CA LYS A 56 4.77 -10.35 -4.33
C LYS A 56 6.10 -11.10 -4.47
N GLN A 57 6.04 -12.42 -4.51
CA GLN A 57 7.24 -13.26 -4.59
C GLN A 57 8.01 -13.08 -5.90
N LYS A 58 7.30 -12.94 -7.01
CA LYS A 58 7.93 -12.86 -8.33
C LYS A 58 8.53 -11.49 -8.65
N ILE A 59 7.95 -10.42 -8.09
CA ILE A 59 8.33 -9.05 -8.42
C ILE A 59 8.87 -8.33 -7.20
N VAL A 60 8.03 -8.10 -6.17
CA VAL A 60 8.40 -7.24 -5.05
C VAL A 60 9.58 -7.80 -4.25
N GLU A 61 9.56 -9.09 -3.92
CA GLU A 61 10.65 -9.72 -3.16
C GLU A 61 11.97 -9.73 -3.96
N ARG A 62 11.92 -9.87 -5.28
CA ARG A 62 13.11 -9.78 -6.14
C ARG A 62 13.71 -8.38 -6.18
N GLU A 63 12.86 -7.35 -6.24
CA GLU A 63 13.32 -5.96 -6.18
C GLU A 63 13.94 -5.63 -4.82
N VAL A 64 13.30 -6.05 -3.73
CA VAL A 64 13.84 -5.90 -2.37
C VAL A 64 15.19 -6.62 -2.25
N GLU A 65 15.30 -7.83 -2.76
CA GLU A 65 16.55 -8.59 -2.75
C GLU A 65 17.64 -7.93 -3.61
N ALA A 66 17.26 -7.33 -4.73
CA ALA A 66 18.21 -6.56 -5.54
C ALA A 66 18.76 -5.34 -4.75
N VAL A 67 17.92 -4.66 -3.99
CA VAL A 67 18.34 -3.56 -3.10
C VAL A 67 19.27 -4.05 -1.99
N ARG A 68 18.96 -5.20 -1.36
CA ARG A 68 19.85 -5.82 -0.35
C ARG A 68 21.22 -6.18 -0.92
N ARG A 69 21.28 -6.70 -2.15
CA ARG A 69 22.56 -7.01 -2.82
C ARG A 69 23.44 -5.81 -3.08
N LEU A 70 22.88 -4.60 -3.09
CA LEU A 70 23.64 -3.35 -3.12
C LEU A 70 24.29 -3.01 -1.76
N GLY A 71 24.06 -3.83 -0.73
CA GLY A 71 24.58 -3.61 0.62
C GLY A 71 23.67 -2.72 1.48
N VAL A 72 22.41 -2.51 1.08
CA VAL A 72 21.43 -1.80 1.86
C VAL A 72 20.93 -2.70 3.00
N GLU A 73 21.05 -2.22 4.23
CA GLU A 73 20.45 -2.87 5.40
C GLU A 73 18.97 -2.50 5.50
N ILE A 74 18.14 -3.46 5.89
CA ILE A 74 16.71 -3.22 6.09
C ILE A 74 16.30 -3.81 7.44
N GLU A 75 15.79 -2.96 8.31
CA GLU A 75 15.26 -3.33 9.62
C GLU A 75 13.74 -3.11 9.64
N THR A 76 13.00 -4.18 9.94
CA THR A 76 11.53 -4.16 10.05
C THR A 76 11.10 -3.96 11.50
N ASP A 77 9.80 -3.68 11.71
CA ASP A 77 9.19 -3.51 13.02
C ASP A 77 9.73 -2.30 13.81
N VAL A 78 10.28 -1.31 13.08
CA VAL A 78 10.81 -0.06 13.64
C VAL A 78 9.97 1.13 13.23
N ILE A 79 9.27 1.72 14.18
CA ILE A 79 8.42 2.89 13.95
C ILE A 79 9.23 4.16 14.28
N VAL A 80 9.79 4.81 13.26
CA VAL A 80 10.48 6.09 13.43
C VAL A 80 9.51 7.15 13.93
N GLY A 81 9.89 7.85 15.00
CA GLY A 81 9.02 8.74 15.77
C GLY A 81 8.37 8.08 16.99
N ARG A 82 8.60 6.76 17.20
CA ARG A 82 8.12 6.01 18.37
C ARG A 82 9.23 5.16 19.00
N THR A 83 9.74 4.17 18.24
CA THR A 83 10.83 3.29 18.72
C THR A 83 12.20 3.95 18.58
N VAL A 84 12.38 4.75 17.56
CA VAL A 84 13.57 5.57 17.29
C VAL A 84 13.12 6.93 16.79
N THR A 85 13.84 7.99 17.15
CA THR A 85 13.53 9.36 16.70
C THR A 85 14.45 9.79 15.57
N VAL A 86 14.05 10.80 14.79
CA VAL A 86 14.92 11.38 13.76
C VAL A 86 16.18 11.98 14.39
N ASP A 87 16.04 12.60 15.56
CA ASP A 87 17.18 13.18 16.29
C ASP A 87 18.17 12.11 16.75
N SER A 88 17.69 10.96 17.23
CA SER A 88 18.58 9.85 17.60
C SER A 88 19.26 9.23 16.37
N LEU A 89 18.58 9.14 15.23
CA LEU A 89 19.19 8.67 13.98
C LEU A 89 20.34 9.57 13.55
N LEU A 90 20.17 10.89 13.62
CA LEU A 90 21.20 11.86 13.26
C LEU A 90 22.31 11.99 14.32
N GLY A 91 21.98 11.85 15.59
CA GLY A 91 22.91 11.99 16.70
C GLY A 91 23.58 10.68 17.13
N GLU A 92 22.84 9.85 17.85
CA GLU A 92 23.37 8.65 18.50
C GLU A 92 23.75 7.55 17.49
N GLU A 93 22.90 7.35 16.49
CA GLU A 93 23.11 6.36 15.43
C GLU A 93 24.12 6.82 14.36
N GLY A 94 24.40 8.13 14.30
CA GLY A 94 25.44 8.72 13.45
C GLY A 94 25.14 8.68 11.97
N PHE A 95 23.87 8.80 11.55
CA PHE A 95 23.51 9.02 10.15
C PHE A 95 23.74 10.47 9.75
N ASP A 96 24.33 10.69 8.57
CA ASP A 96 24.56 12.05 8.03
C ASP A 96 23.27 12.69 7.49
N ALA A 97 22.30 11.88 7.09
CA ALA A 97 21.01 12.34 6.58
C ALA A 97 19.90 11.32 6.81
N VAL A 98 18.65 11.81 6.82
CA VAL A 98 17.44 10.99 6.92
C VAL A 98 16.52 11.34 5.75
N PHE A 99 16.14 10.33 4.97
CA PHE A 99 15.10 10.44 3.96
C PHE A 99 13.78 9.91 4.53
N ILE A 100 12.71 10.69 4.46
CA ILE A 100 11.39 10.31 4.98
C ILE A 100 10.47 9.93 3.82
N GLY A 101 10.22 8.63 3.68
CA GLY A 101 9.35 8.03 2.68
C GLY A 101 8.21 7.20 3.31
N SER A 102 7.58 7.71 4.37
CA SER A 102 6.58 7.01 5.19
C SER A 102 5.25 6.71 4.47
N GLY A 103 5.04 7.26 3.28
CA GLY A 103 3.82 7.07 2.52
C GLY A 103 2.60 7.81 3.08
N ALA A 104 1.41 7.47 2.57
CA ALA A 104 0.13 8.06 2.95
C ALA A 104 -0.86 6.96 3.39
N GLY A 105 -0.47 6.15 4.38
CA GLY A 105 -1.25 5.01 4.85
C GLY A 105 -2.49 5.37 5.68
N LEU A 106 -2.60 6.60 6.18
CA LEU A 106 -3.76 7.01 6.97
C LEU A 106 -5.01 7.16 6.10
N PRO A 107 -6.10 6.48 6.45
CA PRO A 107 -7.35 6.59 5.70
C PRO A 107 -8.00 7.96 5.90
N ARG A 108 -8.74 8.40 4.87
CA ARG A 108 -9.63 9.56 4.96
C ARG A 108 -11.06 9.05 5.02
N PHE A 109 -11.74 9.37 6.10
CA PHE A 109 -13.16 9.13 6.25
C PHE A 109 -13.98 10.29 5.68
N MET A 110 -15.24 10.03 5.36
CA MET A 110 -16.14 11.01 4.75
C MET A 110 -16.75 11.99 5.78
N GLY A 111 -16.70 11.64 7.07
CA GLY A 111 -17.26 12.42 8.16
C GLY A 111 -18.81 12.35 8.21
N ILE A 112 -19.38 11.22 7.82
CA ILE A 112 -20.84 10.99 7.82
C ILE A 112 -21.26 10.03 8.92
N GLY A 113 -22.54 10.10 9.30
CA GLY A 113 -23.10 9.18 10.30
C GLY A 113 -22.99 7.72 9.85
N GLY A 114 -22.60 6.84 10.78
CA GLY A 114 -22.50 5.40 10.52
C GLY A 114 -21.13 4.90 10.11
N GLU A 115 -20.15 5.76 9.91
CA GLU A 115 -18.78 5.33 9.54
C GLU A 115 -18.07 4.46 10.61
N ASN A 116 -18.57 4.50 11.85
CA ASN A 116 -18.08 3.70 12.98
C ASN A 116 -18.86 2.41 13.21
N LEU A 117 -19.80 2.08 12.34
CA LEU A 117 -20.57 0.84 12.45
C LEU A 117 -19.73 -0.37 12.00
N ASN A 118 -20.06 -1.54 12.57
CA ASN A 118 -19.46 -2.79 12.15
C ASN A 118 -19.70 -3.06 10.65
N GLY A 119 -18.65 -3.45 9.94
CA GLY A 119 -18.70 -3.67 8.50
C GLY A 119 -18.31 -2.43 7.67
N VAL A 120 -18.11 -1.27 8.29
CA VAL A 120 -17.54 -0.09 7.65
C VAL A 120 -16.04 -0.06 7.95
N VAL A 121 -15.23 -0.19 6.92
CA VAL A 121 -13.77 -0.24 7.03
C VAL A 121 -13.12 0.63 5.95
N SER A 122 -11.93 1.13 6.22
CA SER A 122 -11.16 1.80 5.16
C SER A 122 -10.68 0.79 4.12
N ALA A 123 -10.55 1.22 2.86
CA ALA A 123 -9.97 0.38 1.81
C ALA A 123 -8.55 -0.07 2.16
N ASN A 124 -7.75 0.77 2.85
CA ASN A 124 -6.42 0.38 3.32
C ASN A 124 -6.48 -0.78 4.30
N GLU A 125 -7.37 -0.74 5.28
CA GLU A 125 -7.55 -1.84 6.23
C GLU A 125 -7.99 -3.12 5.52
N PHE A 126 -9.01 -3.03 4.68
CA PHE A 126 -9.52 -4.17 3.92
C PHE A 126 -8.44 -4.82 3.05
N LEU A 127 -7.70 -3.99 2.29
CA LEU A 127 -6.63 -4.48 1.41
C LEU A 127 -5.43 -5.02 2.20
N THR A 128 -5.08 -4.41 3.34
CA THR A 128 -4.03 -4.92 4.21
C THR A 128 -4.37 -6.31 4.75
N ARG A 129 -5.59 -6.51 5.23
CA ARG A 129 -6.06 -7.83 5.67
C ARG A 129 -6.02 -8.86 4.54
N ALA A 130 -6.48 -8.48 3.35
CA ALA A 130 -6.47 -9.38 2.19
C ALA A 130 -5.05 -9.68 1.71
N ASN A 131 -4.21 -8.67 1.50
CA ASN A 131 -2.93 -8.82 0.81
C ASN A 131 -1.76 -9.19 1.73
N LEU A 132 -1.54 -8.39 2.79
CA LEU A 132 -0.43 -8.58 3.71
C LEU A 132 -0.70 -9.72 4.70
N MET A 133 -1.93 -9.78 5.21
CA MET A 133 -2.34 -10.75 6.22
C MET A 133 -3.02 -12.00 5.63
N HIS A 134 -3.04 -12.11 4.29
CA HIS A 134 -3.52 -13.29 3.54
C HIS A 134 -4.94 -13.77 3.90
N ALA A 135 -5.86 -12.84 4.21
CA ALA A 135 -7.21 -13.19 4.64
C ALA A 135 -8.03 -13.98 3.60
N TYR A 136 -7.57 -14.08 2.36
CA TYR A 136 -8.16 -14.93 1.32
C TYR A 136 -7.75 -16.41 1.42
N ASP A 137 -6.75 -16.73 2.23
CA ASP A 137 -6.17 -18.06 2.34
C ASP A 137 -6.58 -18.69 3.68
N ALA A 138 -7.32 -19.79 3.63
CA ALA A 138 -7.83 -20.50 4.80
C ALA A 138 -6.75 -21.05 5.76
N ARG A 139 -5.48 -20.99 5.38
CA ARG A 139 -4.35 -21.35 6.26
C ARG A 139 -4.01 -20.26 7.27
N TYR A 140 -4.60 -19.06 7.11
CA TYR A 140 -4.36 -17.90 7.98
C TYR A 140 -5.64 -17.53 8.72
N ASP A 141 -5.54 -17.31 10.03
CA ASP A 141 -6.66 -16.90 10.89
C ASP A 141 -6.94 -15.39 10.83
N THR A 142 -6.66 -14.75 9.71
CA THR A 142 -6.89 -13.33 9.55
C THR A 142 -8.38 -13.04 9.41
N PRO A 143 -9.00 -12.32 10.35
CA PRO A 143 -10.40 -12.00 10.27
C PRO A 143 -10.66 -11.00 9.14
N ILE A 144 -11.49 -11.38 8.20
CA ILE A 144 -12.02 -10.50 7.17
C ILE A 144 -13.53 -10.72 7.07
N TYR A 145 -14.28 -9.65 7.24
CA TYR A 145 -15.72 -9.69 7.01
C TYR A 145 -16.02 -9.21 5.60
N VAL A 146 -16.54 -10.09 4.79
CA VAL A 146 -17.04 -9.76 3.46
C VAL A 146 -18.52 -10.12 3.43
N GLY A 147 -19.38 -9.09 3.45
CA GLY A 147 -20.82 -9.28 3.35
C GLY A 147 -21.22 -9.78 1.96
N GLN A 148 -22.46 -10.25 1.84
CA GLN A 148 -23.01 -10.65 0.53
C GLN A 148 -22.97 -9.47 -0.47
N ARG A 149 -23.25 -8.24 0.01
CA ARG A 149 -23.18 -7.01 -0.76
C ARG A 149 -22.18 -6.05 -0.15
N VAL A 150 -21.27 -5.55 -0.95
CA VAL A 150 -20.22 -4.61 -0.56
C VAL A 150 -20.31 -3.35 -1.40
N VAL A 151 -20.29 -2.20 -0.75
CA VAL A 151 -20.22 -0.90 -1.42
C VAL A 151 -18.84 -0.30 -1.18
N VAL A 152 -18.17 0.07 -2.26
CA VAL A 152 -16.87 0.76 -2.21
C VAL A 152 -17.09 2.21 -2.64
N VAL A 153 -16.86 3.13 -1.70
CA VAL A 153 -17.00 4.57 -1.97
C VAL A 153 -15.66 5.14 -2.41
N GLY A 154 -15.59 5.58 -3.65
CA GLY A 154 -14.39 6.17 -4.24
C GLY A 154 -14.19 5.79 -5.70
N GLY A 155 -13.36 6.56 -6.41
CA GLY A 155 -13.10 6.40 -7.84
C GLY A 155 -11.62 6.26 -8.20
N GLY A 156 -10.73 6.11 -7.22
CA GLY A 156 -9.28 5.95 -7.45
C GLY A 156 -8.85 4.49 -7.64
N ASN A 157 -7.59 4.27 -7.96
CA ASN A 157 -7.02 2.92 -8.13
C ASN A 157 -7.23 2.02 -6.90
N VAL A 158 -7.20 2.60 -5.69
CA VAL A 158 -7.43 1.87 -4.44
C VAL A 158 -8.88 1.35 -4.38
N ALA A 159 -9.86 2.13 -4.84
CA ALA A 159 -11.25 1.69 -4.92
C ALA A 159 -11.41 0.54 -5.94
N MET A 160 -10.72 0.62 -7.07
CA MET A 160 -10.70 -0.46 -8.08
C MET A 160 -10.10 -1.75 -7.51
N ASP A 161 -9.02 -1.63 -6.72
CA ASP A 161 -8.42 -2.78 -6.05
C ASP A 161 -9.33 -3.38 -4.97
N ALA A 162 -9.93 -2.52 -4.15
CA ALA A 162 -10.81 -2.97 -3.07
C ALA A 162 -12.04 -3.70 -3.61
N VAL A 163 -12.69 -3.15 -4.62
CA VAL A 163 -13.86 -3.74 -5.22
C VAL A 163 -13.54 -5.07 -5.91
N ARG A 164 -12.44 -5.14 -6.66
CA ARG A 164 -11.99 -6.40 -7.33
C ARG A 164 -11.61 -7.47 -6.31
N THR A 165 -11.06 -7.06 -5.18
CA THR A 165 -10.75 -7.96 -4.06
C THR A 165 -12.03 -8.47 -3.40
N ALA A 166 -12.99 -7.60 -3.08
CA ALA A 166 -14.28 -7.99 -2.52
C ALA A 166 -15.03 -8.98 -3.41
N LYS A 167 -15.04 -8.74 -4.72
CA LYS A 167 -15.65 -9.64 -5.70
C LYS A 167 -15.00 -11.03 -5.69
N ARG A 168 -13.67 -11.09 -5.64
CA ARG A 168 -12.93 -12.37 -5.57
C ARG A 168 -13.15 -13.12 -4.26
N LEU A 169 -13.47 -12.40 -3.20
CA LEU A 169 -13.87 -12.99 -1.91
C LEU A 169 -15.34 -13.40 -1.87
N GLY A 170 -16.07 -13.29 -3.00
CA GLY A 170 -17.43 -13.80 -3.16
C GLY A 170 -18.56 -12.77 -2.96
N ALA A 171 -18.25 -11.50 -2.77
CA ALA A 171 -19.26 -10.47 -2.61
C ALA A 171 -19.87 -10.02 -3.95
N GLU A 172 -21.14 -9.64 -3.92
CA GLU A 172 -21.70 -8.70 -4.90
C GLU A 172 -21.25 -7.30 -4.51
N ALA A 173 -20.36 -6.70 -5.32
CA ALA A 173 -19.71 -5.49 -4.91
C ALA A 173 -19.99 -4.36 -5.91
N THR A 174 -20.18 -3.12 -5.43
CA THR A 174 -20.55 -1.94 -6.22
C THR A 174 -19.62 -0.79 -5.88
N ILE A 175 -19.22 -0.01 -6.89
CA ILE A 175 -18.51 1.25 -6.69
C ILE A 175 -19.52 2.39 -6.67
N VAL A 176 -19.39 3.28 -5.69
CA VAL A 176 -20.14 4.54 -5.64
C VAL A 176 -19.15 5.70 -5.73
N TYR A 177 -19.33 6.54 -6.73
CA TYR A 177 -18.49 7.70 -6.93
C TYR A 177 -19.34 8.96 -7.10
N ARG A 178 -18.86 10.09 -6.58
CA ARG A 178 -19.63 11.35 -6.53
C ARG A 178 -19.69 12.11 -7.86
N ARG A 179 -18.92 11.70 -8.86
CA ARG A 179 -18.82 12.35 -10.17
C ARG A 179 -19.09 11.34 -11.28
N SER A 180 -19.00 11.78 -12.53
CA SER A 180 -19.18 10.92 -13.70
C SER A 180 -18.02 9.95 -13.89
N GLU A 181 -18.24 8.95 -14.73
CA GLU A 181 -17.22 7.98 -15.13
C GLU A 181 -16.00 8.65 -15.78
N ALA A 182 -16.25 9.67 -16.61
CA ALA A 182 -15.18 10.42 -17.28
C ALA A 182 -14.24 11.19 -16.31
N GLU A 183 -14.67 11.41 -15.06
CA GLU A 183 -13.92 12.10 -14.02
C GLU A 183 -13.27 11.13 -13.01
N LEU A 184 -13.30 9.82 -13.26
CA LEU A 184 -12.66 8.83 -12.40
C LEU A 184 -11.15 9.06 -12.37
N PRO A 185 -10.52 9.23 -11.18
CA PRO A 185 -9.08 9.42 -11.08
C PRO A 185 -8.30 8.11 -11.24
N ALA A 186 -8.98 6.97 -11.32
CA ALA A 186 -8.36 5.68 -11.60
C ALA A 186 -7.85 5.64 -13.06
N ARG A 187 -6.82 4.84 -13.31
CA ARG A 187 -6.37 4.58 -14.67
C ARG A 187 -7.47 3.89 -15.47
N ALA A 188 -7.63 4.26 -16.73
CA ALA A 188 -8.66 3.68 -17.63
C ALA A 188 -8.60 2.14 -17.69
N GLU A 189 -7.40 1.57 -17.70
CA GLU A 189 -7.19 0.12 -17.64
C GLU A 189 -7.75 -0.52 -16.36
N GLU A 190 -7.58 0.15 -15.21
CA GLU A 190 -8.08 -0.36 -13.93
C GLU A 190 -9.61 -0.26 -13.85
N VAL A 191 -10.19 0.79 -14.40
CA VAL A 191 -11.64 0.93 -14.55
C VAL A 191 -12.17 -0.18 -15.44
N HIS A 192 -11.55 -0.39 -16.61
CA HIS A 192 -11.93 -1.47 -17.53
C HIS A 192 -11.85 -2.85 -16.86
N HIS A 193 -10.76 -3.15 -16.16
CA HIS A 193 -10.60 -4.40 -15.40
C HIS A 193 -11.63 -4.55 -14.28
N ALA A 194 -12.03 -3.46 -13.64
CA ALA A 194 -13.13 -3.47 -12.68
C ALA A 194 -14.46 -3.76 -13.41
N CYS A 195 -14.77 -3.09 -14.50
CA CYS A 195 -15.99 -3.28 -15.28
C CYS A 195 -16.14 -4.71 -15.84
N LEU A 196 -15.05 -5.38 -16.23
CA LEU A 196 -15.10 -6.78 -16.63
C LEU A 196 -15.60 -7.74 -15.52
N LEU A 197 -15.49 -7.33 -14.26
CA LEU A 197 -15.98 -8.07 -13.10
C LEU A 197 -17.31 -7.53 -12.59
N TYR A 198 -17.78 -6.42 -13.17
CA TYR A 198 -18.97 -5.68 -12.76
C TYR A 198 -19.89 -5.42 -13.92
N THR A 199 -21.17 -5.54 -13.64
CA THR A 199 -22.25 -4.89 -14.36
C THR A 199 -23.08 -4.17 -13.30
N SER A 200 -22.80 -2.91 -13.03
CA SER A 200 -23.72 -2.10 -12.24
C SER A 200 -23.55 -0.63 -12.62
N PRO A 201 -24.60 -0.01 -13.16
CA PRO A 201 -24.58 1.41 -13.47
C PRO A 201 -24.47 2.24 -12.19
N SER A 202 -23.85 3.40 -12.30
CA SER A 202 -23.86 4.41 -11.23
C SER A 202 -25.31 4.78 -10.91
N PRO A 203 -25.69 5.05 -9.65
CA PRO A 203 -27.01 5.54 -9.32
C PRO A 203 -27.43 6.84 -10.03
N ARG A 204 -26.48 7.54 -10.68
CA ARG A 204 -26.73 8.74 -11.46
C ARG A 204 -27.01 8.45 -12.94
N ASP A 205 -26.71 7.26 -13.45
CA ASP A 205 -26.98 6.93 -14.85
C ASP A 205 -28.47 6.66 -15.13
N GLY A 206 -29.27 6.56 -14.08
CA GLY A 206 -30.74 6.44 -14.14
C GLY A 206 -31.50 7.74 -13.88
N ALA A 207 -30.85 8.87 -13.70
CA ALA A 207 -31.46 10.15 -13.33
C ALA A 207 -31.57 11.16 -14.50
N THR A 208 -31.53 10.67 -15.75
CA THR A 208 -31.86 11.47 -16.93
C THR A 208 -33.16 10.98 -17.52
N SER A 209 -34.25 11.46 -16.97
CA SER A 209 -35.54 11.61 -17.66
C SER A 209 -36.38 12.68 -16.96
#